data_6c394508881a32dfa01506e7805b9186
#
_entry.id   6c394508881a32dfa01506e7805b9186
#
_cell.length_a   1.000
_cell.length_b   1.000
_cell.length_c   1.000
_cell.angle_alpha   90.00
_cell.angle_beta   90.00
_cell.angle_gamma   90.00
#
_symmetry.space_group_name_H-M   'P 1'
#
loop_
_entity.id
_entity.type
_entity.pdbx_description
1 polymer ?
#
loop_
_entity_poly.entity_id
_entity_poly.type
_entity_poly.pdbx_seq_one_letter_code
_entity_poly.pdbx_strand_id
1 'polypeptide(L)'
;SNPLDAELAARATARETGRLYLSPYNDPNVIAGQGTVAVEMHAQLERIDAVFVAVGGGGLIGGIGAYLKAVSRHTQVIGCWPENSPALCESLKQGRIVDVPERPTLSESTAGCVEPGAITFELAQQVIDRTIRVSEAQILAAMRQLRDDEGWLVEGAAGVALAGYVKYAEEFADQTVVIVICGGNLSPGVLRQLQ
;
A
#
# COMPACT_ATOMS: atom_id res chain seq x y z
N SER A 1 7.87 19.36 3.52
CA SER A 1 9.02 18.51 3.18
C SER A 1 8.48 17.22 2.59
N ASN A 2 9.01 16.82 1.46
CA ASN A 2 8.67 15.56 0.80
C ASN A 2 9.21 14.41 1.67
N PRO A 3 8.45 13.33 1.94
CA PRO A 3 8.96 12.16 2.65
C PRO A 3 10.24 11.59 2.05
N LEU A 4 10.36 11.54 0.73
CA LEU A 4 11.56 11.06 0.04
C LEU A 4 12.81 11.89 0.40
N ASP A 5 12.70 13.22 0.54
CA ASP A 5 13.84 14.05 0.93
C ASP A 5 14.36 13.65 2.32
N ALA A 6 13.45 13.33 3.24
CA ALA A 6 13.81 12.90 4.59
C ALA A 6 14.49 11.51 4.57
N GLU A 7 14.01 10.58 3.77
CA GLU A 7 14.60 9.25 3.58
C GLU A 7 16.01 9.34 2.99
N LEU A 8 16.19 10.14 1.94
CA LEU A 8 17.51 10.36 1.32
C LEU A 8 18.50 11.02 2.29
N ALA A 9 18.07 12.03 3.06
CA ALA A 9 18.87 12.68 4.08
C ALA A 9 19.27 11.71 5.22
N ALA A 10 18.33 10.88 5.69
CA ALA A 10 18.60 9.87 6.70
C ALA A 10 19.62 8.83 6.20
N ARG A 11 19.51 8.39 4.95
CA ARG A 11 20.46 7.47 4.32
C ARG A 11 21.85 8.09 4.19
N ALA A 12 21.94 9.35 3.79
CA ALA A 12 23.21 10.07 3.72
C ALA A 12 23.87 10.17 5.12
N THR A 13 23.10 10.61 6.12
CA THR A 13 23.57 10.68 7.52
C THR A 13 24.05 9.34 8.04
N ALA A 14 23.34 8.26 7.74
CA ALA A 14 23.74 6.91 8.14
C ALA A 14 25.10 6.51 7.55
N ARG A 15 25.33 6.82 6.27
CA ARG A 15 26.61 6.58 5.59
C ARG A 15 27.77 7.38 6.23
N GLU A 16 27.54 8.67 6.50
CA GLU A 16 28.53 9.55 7.09
C GLU A 16 28.90 9.15 8.53
N THR A 17 27.93 8.68 9.31
CA THR A 17 28.08 8.38 10.73
C THR A 17 28.36 6.90 11.03
N GLY A 18 28.32 6.03 10.01
CA GLY A 18 28.46 4.56 10.17
C GLY A 18 27.24 3.91 10.86
N ARG A 19 26.11 4.58 10.96
CA ARG A 19 24.86 4.05 11.52
C ARG A 19 24.15 3.19 10.52
N LEU A 20 23.35 2.23 11.02
CA LEU A 20 22.47 1.44 10.20
C LEU A 20 21.27 2.32 9.74
N TYR A 21 20.96 2.27 8.44
CA TYR A 21 19.74 2.80 7.87
C TYR A 21 18.85 1.64 7.44
N LEU A 22 17.63 1.60 7.94
CA LEU A 22 16.58 0.68 7.51
C LEU A 22 15.56 1.47 6.70
N SER A 23 15.45 1.16 5.40
CA SER A 23 14.42 1.76 4.56
C SER A 23 13.04 1.22 4.96
N PRO A 24 12.00 2.05 5.00
CA PRO A 24 10.65 1.59 5.33
C PRO A 24 10.05 0.65 4.27
N TYR A 25 10.59 0.60 3.06
CA TYR A 25 10.09 -0.24 1.97
C TYR A 25 11.19 -0.79 1.06
N ASN A 26 12.29 -0.06 0.84
CA ASN A 26 13.35 -0.41 -0.11
C ASN A 26 14.48 -1.20 0.59
N ASP A 27 14.13 -2.29 1.26
CA ASP A 27 15.04 -3.20 1.94
C ASP A 27 14.50 -4.64 1.84
N PRO A 28 15.30 -5.62 1.38
CA PRO A 28 14.83 -7.00 1.19
C PRO A 28 14.29 -7.65 2.48
N ASN A 29 14.90 -7.34 3.65
CA ASN A 29 14.44 -7.91 4.92
C ASN A 29 13.11 -7.30 5.37
N VAL A 30 12.94 -5.98 5.14
CA VAL A 30 11.67 -5.30 5.41
C VAL A 30 10.58 -5.87 4.51
N ILE A 31 10.84 -6.01 3.21
CA ILE A 31 9.89 -6.61 2.25
C ILE A 31 9.53 -8.03 2.67
N ALA A 32 10.52 -8.86 3.03
CA ALA A 32 10.28 -10.23 3.49
C ALA A 32 9.42 -10.24 4.78
N GLY A 33 9.69 -9.33 5.71
CA GLY A 33 8.87 -9.14 6.91
C GLY A 33 7.40 -8.83 6.58
N GLN A 34 7.15 -7.94 5.62
CA GLN A 34 5.79 -7.65 5.16
C GLN A 34 5.11 -8.86 4.51
N GLY A 35 5.87 -9.77 3.92
CA GLY A 35 5.36 -11.02 3.35
C GLY A 35 4.73 -11.96 4.37
N THR A 36 5.05 -11.82 5.67
CA THR A 36 4.45 -12.65 6.74
C THR A 36 2.93 -12.47 6.84
N VAL A 37 2.40 -11.31 6.44
CA VAL A 37 0.96 -11.08 6.32
C VAL A 37 0.33 -12.13 5.39
N ALA A 38 0.95 -12.38 4.24
CA ALA A 38 0.45 -13.37 3.28
C ALA A 38 0.61 -14.82 3.78
N VAL A 39 1.65 -15.10 4.57
CA VAL A 39 1.80 -16.42 5.23
C VAL A 39 0.64 -16.68 6.16
N GLU A 40 0.25 -15.69 6.97
CA GLU A 40 -0.88 -15.82 7.90
C GLU A 40 -2.22 -15.92 7.17
N MET A 41 -2.44 -15.11 6.12
CA MET A 41 -3.63 -15.22 5.28
C MET A 41 -3.78 -16.61 4.69
N HIS A 42 -2.68 -17.17 4.13
CA HIS A 42 -2.69 -18.50 3.51
C HIS A 42 -2.90 -19.62 4.54
N ALA A 43 -2.47 -19.44 5.79
CA ALA A 43 -2.72 -20.39 6.87
C ALA A 43 -4.17 -20.36 7.40
N GLN A 44 -4.87 -19.24 7.24
CA GLN A 44 -6.23 -19.02 7.76
C GLN A 44 -7.32 -19.32 6.71
N LEU A 45 -7.02 -19.23 5.42
CA LEU A 45 -7.98 -19.34 4.34
C LEU A 45 -7.55 -20.43 3.36
N GLU A 46 -8.46 -21.35 3.05
CA GLU A 46 -8.21 -22.43 2.08
C GLU A 46 -8.05 -21.87 0.66
N ARG A 47 -8.71 -20.77 0.36
CA ARG A 47 -8.66 -20.11 -0.95
C ARG A 47 -8.66 -18.59 -0.78
N ILE A 48 -7.86 -17.92 -1.57
CA ILE A 48 -7.85 -16.46 -1.71
C ILE A 48 -7.89 -16.14 -3.20
N ASP A 49 -8.96 -15.50 -3.65
CA ASP A 49 -9.11 -15.12 -5.07
C ASP A 49 -8.47 -13.77 -5.36
N ALA A 50 -8.57 -12.83 -4.42
CA ALA A 50 -7.97 -11.51 -4.56
C ALA A 50 -7.51 -10.94 -3.22
N VAL A 51 -6.44 -10.13 -3.25
CA VAL A 51 -5.98 -9.34 -2.11
C VAL A 51 -5.85 -7.87 -2.51
N PHE A 52 -6.47 -6.97 -1.75
CA PHE A 52 -6.42 -5.52 -1.95
C PHE A 52 -5.45 -4.89 -0.95
N VAL A 53 -4.46 -4.20 -1.45
CA VAL A 53 -3.37 -3.63 -0.65
C VAL A 53 -3.17 -2.16 -1.00
N ALA A 54 -3.16 -1.28 0.00
CA ALA A 54 -2.74 0.11 -0.18
C ALA A 54 -1.24 0.18 -0.47
N VAL A 55 -0.84 1.04 -1.40
CA VAL A 55 0.54 1.09 -1.88
C VAL A 55 1.11 2.50 -1.82
N GLY A 56 2.20 2.65 -1.08
CA GLY A 56 3.11 3.78 -1.16
C GLY A 56 4.40 3.38 -1.90
N GLY A 57 5.50 3.16 -1.19
CA GLY A 57 6.77 2.72 -1.74
C GLY A 57 6.85 1.25 -2.19
N GLY A 58 5.79 0.47 -2.02
CA GLY A 58 5.66 -0.89 -2.57
C GLY A 58 6.17 -2.02 -1.67
N GLY A 59 6.69 -1.75 -0.46
CA GLY A 59 7.23 -2.79 0.42
C GLY A 59 6.18 -3.83 0.86
N LEU A 60 5.03 -3.37 1.32
CA LEU A 60 3.95 -4.23 1.80
C LEU A 60 3.40 -5.13 0.68
N ILE A 61 2.98 -4.54 -0.43
CA ILE A 61 2.43 -5.31 -1.55
C ILE A 61 3.48 -6.19 -2.22
N GLY A 62 4.76 -5.76 -2.23
CA GLY A 62 5.88 -6.54 -2.73
C GLY A 62 6.07 -7.82 -1.92
N GLY A 63 6.08 -7.73 -0.59
CA GLY A 63 6.19 -8.88 0.30
C GLY A 63 5.00 -9.84 0.20
N ILE A 64 3.77 -9.31 0.29
CA ILE A 64 2.53 -10.08 0.12
C ILE A 64 2.50 -10.77 -1.24
N GLY A 65 2.75 -10.01 -2.31
CA GLY A 65 2.68 -10.52 -3.67
C GLY A 65 3.74 -11.56 -3.97
N ALA A 66 4.99 -11.36 -3.50
CA ALA A 66 6.06 -12.33 -3.70
C ALA A 66 5.69 -13.69 -3.10
N TYR A 67 5.17 -13.72 -1.87
CA TYR A 67 4.72 -14.97 -1.25
C TYR A 67 3.55 -15.59 -2.02
N LEU A 68 2.50 -14.84 -2.31
CA LEU A 68 1.31 -15.35 -3.01
C LEU A 68 1.65 -15.87 -4.42
N LYS A 69 2.49 -15.18 -5.18
CA LYS A 69 2.93 -15.67 -6.49
C LYS A 69 3.73 -16.96 -6.43
N ALA A 70 4.37 -17.25 -5.31
CA ALA A 70 5.09 -18.52 -5.11
C ALA A 70 4.14 -19.68 -4.75
N VAL A 71 3.10 -19.45 -3.92
CA VAL A 71 2.27 -20.53 -3.35
C VAL A 71 0.84 -20.57 -3.89
N SER A 72 0.30 -19.44 -4.40
CA SER A 72 -1.10 -19.30 -4.84
C SER A 72 -1.20 -18.39 -6.06
N ARG A 73 -0.65 -18.84 -7.19
CA ARG A 73 -0.54 -18.05 -8.42
C ARG A 73 -1.85 -17.54 -9.00
N HIS A 74 -2.97 -18.18 -8.66
CA HIS A 74 -4.30 -17.74 -9.08
C HIS A 74 -4.79 -16.51 -8.32
N THR A 75 -4.24 -16.22 -7.13
CA THR A 75 -4.62 -15.05 -6.35
C THR A 75 -4.25 -13.77 -7.08
N GLN A 76 -5.24 -12.91 -7.30
CA GLN A 76 -5.02 -11.58 -7.84
C GLN A 76 -4.46 -10.64 -6.76
N VAL A 77 -3.31 -10.06 -7.02
CA VAL A 77 -2.70 -9.04 -6.15
C VAL A 77 -3.05 -7.66 -6.71
N ILE A 78 -3.87 -6.92 -5.97
CA ILE A 78 -4.45 -5.66 -6.41
C ILE A 78 -3.87 -4.52 -5.61
N GLY A 79 -3.11 -3.67 -6.28
CA GLY A 79 -2.56 -2.45 -5.68
C GLY A 79 -3.56 -1.30 -5.75
N CYS A 80 -3.75 -0.62 -4.61
CA CYS A 80 -4.68 0.50 -4.47
C CYS A 80 -3.91 1.78 -4.09
N TRP A 81 -4.21 2.89 -4.76
CA TRP A 81 -3.58 4.20 -4.54
C TRP A 81 -4.60 5.31 -4.39
N PRO A 82 -4.31 6.34 -3.57
CA PRO A 82 -5.03 7.59 -3.67
C PRO A 82 -4.75 8.27 -5.03
N GLU A 83 -5.76 8.88 -5.63
CA GLU A 83 -5.58 9.67 -6.87
C GLU A 83 -4.61 10.84 -6.68
N ASN A 84 -4.48 11.32 -5.45
CA ASN A 84 -3.64 12.47 -5.10
C ASN A 84 -2.16 12.14 -4.93
N SER A 85 -1.78 10.86 -4.72
CA SER A 85 -0.38 10.43 -4.58
C SER A 85 -0.16 9.03 -5.19
N PRO A 86 -0.21 8.89 -6.52
CA PRO A 86 -0.13 7.60 -7.20
C PRO A 86 1.28 7.28 -7.74
N ALA A 87 2.36 7.69 -7.08
CA ALA A 87 3.71 7.68 -7.65
C ALA A 87 4.15 6.32 -8.20
N LEU A 88 4.03 5.24 -7.44
CA LEU A 88 4.40 3.91 -7.93
C LEU A 88 3.44 3.41 -9.02
N CYS A 89 2.14 3.74 -8.95
CA CYS A 89 1.17 3.40 -10.00
C CYS A 89 1.54 4.03 -11.34
N GLU A 90 1.90 5.32 -11.36
CA GLU A 90 2.32 6.00 -12.58
C GLU A 90 3.69 5.49 -13.08
N SER A 91 4.59 5.15 -12.15
CA SER A 91 5.88 4.53 -12.48
C SER A 91 5.69 3.17 -13.17
N LEU A 92 4.79 2.33 -12.67
CA LEU A 92 4.46 1.04 -13.28
C LEU A 92 3.92 1.20 -14.71
N LYS A 93 3.03 2.18 -14.94
CA LYS A 93 2.50 2.47 -16.29
C LYS A 93 3.56 2.92 -17.27
N GLN A 94 4.56 3.68 -16.79
CA GLN A 94 5.64 4.20 -17.64
C GLN A 94 6.84 3.24 -17.78
N GLY A 95 6.83 2.10 -17.05
CA GLY A 95 7.93 1.13 -17.04
C GLY A 95 9.24 1.66 -16.43
N ARG A 96 9.18 2.77 -15.69
CA ARG A 96 10.32 3.39 -14.97
C ARG A 96 9.81 4.24 -13.81
N ILE A 97 10.65 4.41 -12.80
CA ILE A 97 10.35 5.32 -11.70
C ILE A 97 10.27 6.76 -12.24
N VAL A 98 9.18 7.45 -11.91
CA VAL A 98 8.91 8.83 -12.31
C VAL A 98 8.44 9.64 -11.12
N ASP A 99 8.79 10.92 -11.12
CA ASP A 99 8.22 11.90 -10.20
C ASP A 99 6.82 12.29 -10.67
N VAL A 100 5.91 12.38 -9.72
CA VAL A 100 4.54 12.84 -9.97
C VAL A 100 4.21 13.99 -9.03
N PRO A 101 3.42 14.97 -9.46
CA PRO A 101 2.93 16.02 -8.57
C PRO A 101 2.08 15.40 -7.47
N GLU A 102 2.46 15.65 -6.22
CA GLU A 102 1.70 15.23 -5.05
C GLU A 102 0.67 16.28 -4.67
N ARG A 103 -0.47 15.82 -4.22
CA ARG A 103 -1.53 16.62 -3.62
C ARG A 103 -1.87 16.07 -2.24
N PRO A 104 -2.42 16.89 -1.33
CA PRO A 104 -2.85 16.41 -0.03
C PRO A 104 -3.78 15.20 -0.14
N THR A 105 -3.52 14.18 0.67
CA THR A 105 -4.31 12.94 0.72
C THR A 105 -4.57 12.54 2.17
N LEU A 106 -5.71 11.88 2.41
CA LEU A 106 -6.02 11.21 3.67
C LEU A 106 -5.07 10.03 3.95
N SER A 107 -4.49 9.47 2.90
CA SER A 107 -3.54 8.35 2.99
C SER A 107 -2.11 8.86 3.21
N GLU A 108 -1.90 9.56 4.32
CA GLU A 108 -0.63 10.23 4.65
C GLU A 108 0.57 9.25 4.64
N SER A 109 0.37 8.02 5.11
CA SER A 109 1.42 7.00 5.19
C SER A 109 1.82 6.38 3.85
N THR A 110 1.02 6.55 2.79
CA THR A 110 1.35 6.10 1.43
C THR A 110 1.74 7.25 0.50
N ALA A 111 1.70 8.49 1.00
CA ALA A 111 2.08 9.65 0.22
C ALA A 111 3.61 9.69 0.03
N GLY A 112 4.02 10.15 -1.14
CA GLY A 112 5.44 10.33 -1.47
C GLY A 112 5.84 9.70 -2.79
N CYS A 113 6.99 10.16 -3.31
CA CYS A 113 7.62 9.59 -4.47
C CYS A 113 8.39 8.31 -4.10
N VAL A 114 8.66 7.48 -5.10
CA VAL A 114 9.46 6.27 -4.94
C VAL A 114 10.94 6.61 -5.11
N GLU A 115 11.78 6.09 -4.22
CA GLU A 115 13.24 6.28 -4.30
C GLU A 115 13.79 5.78 -5.65
N PRO A 116 14.66 6.55 -6.33
CA PRO A 116 15.33 6.08 -7.54
C PRO A 116 16.09 4.77 -7.29
N GLY A 117 15.86 3.78 -8.15
CA GLY A 117 16.49 2.45 -8.03
C GLY A 117 15.89 1.57 -6.92
N ALA A 118 14.70 1.90 -6.41
CA ALA A 118 14.01 1.06 -5.44
C ALA A 118 13.74 -0.34 -6.00
N ILE A 119 14.18 -1.38 -5.28
CA ILE A 119 13.94 -2.79 -5.65
C ILE A 119 12.45 -3.13 -5.66
N THR A 120 11.64 -2.39 -4.93
CA THR A 120 10.19 -2.55 -4.90
C THR A 120 9.53 -2.23 -6.24
N PHE A 121 10.15 -1.41 -7.10
CA PHE A 121 9.61 -1.12 -8.43
C PHE A 121 9.61 -2.39 -9.31
N GLU A 122 10.75 -3.06 -9.43
CA GLU A 122 10.85 -4.29 -10.21
C GLU A 122 9.99 -5.42 -9.61
N LEU A 123 9.94 -5.50 -8.29
CA LEU A 123 9.10 -6.47 -7.60
C LEU A 123 7.62 -6.20 -7.86
N ALA A 124 7.18 -4.95 -7.77
CA ALA A 124 5.80 -4.54 -8.04
C ALA A 124 5.35 -4.89 -9.47
N GLN A 125 6.25 -4.73 -10.47
CA GLN A 125 5.97 -5.16 -11.85
C GLN A 125 5.71 -6.66 -11.98
N GLN A 126 6.31 -7.47 -11.12
CA GLN A 126 6.18 -8.93 -11.16
C GLN A 126 4.97 -9.45 -10.39
N VAL A 127 4.55 -8.75 -9.34
CA VAL A 127 3.56 -9.28 -8.41
C VAL A 127 2.19 -8.62 -8.50
N ILE A 128 2.09 -7.39 -9.00
CA ILE A 128 0.81 -6.67 -9.09
C ILE A 128 0.09 -7.06 -10.40
N ASP A 129 -1.10 -7.62 -10.26
CA ASP A 129 -1.93 -7.99 -11.39
C ASP A 129 -2.84 -6.84 -11.85
N ARG A 130 -3.29 -6.01 -10.91
CA ARG A 130 -4.20 -4.88 -11.19
C ARG A 130 -3.87 -3.68 -10.33
N THR A 131 -4.01 -2.49 -10.92
CA THR A 131 -3.86 -1.21 -10.23
C THR A 131 -5.19 -0.48 -10.16
N ILE A 132 -5.54 0.05 -8.98
CA ILE A 132 -6.76 0.82 -8.75
C ILE A 132 -6.40 2.16 -8.12
N ARG A 133 -7.05 3.22 -8.59
CA ARG A 133 -6.99 4.54 -7.95
C ARG A 133 -8.34 4.92 -7.39
N VAL A 134 -8.32 5.52 -6.20
CA VAL A 134 -9.52 5.96 -5.46
C VAL A 134 -9.40 7.42 -5.08
N SER A 135 -10.51 8.13 -5.11
CA SER A 135 -10.58 9.55 -4.72
C SER A 135 -10.57 9.72 -3.20
N GLU A 136 -10.24 10.91 -2.72
CA GLU A 136 -10.27 11.24 -1.29
C GLU A 136 -11.67 11.03 -0.67
N ALA A 137 -12.73 11.31 -1.45
CA ALA A 137 -14.10 11.06 -1.01
C ALA A 137 -14.39 9.56 -0.81
N GLN A 138 -13.87 8.70 -1.70
CA GLN A 138 -14.00 7.24 -1.58
C GLN A 138 -13.20 6.72 -0.39
N ILE A 139 -12.00 7.26 -0.14
CA ILE A 139 -11.18 6.91 1.01
C ILE A 139 -11.92 7.26 2.32
N LEU A 140 -12.43 8.49 2.42
CA LEU A 140 -13.16 8.93 3.61
C LEU A 140 -14.43 8.10 3.84
N ALA A 141 -15.17 7.76 2.80
CA ALA A 141 -16.35 6.90 2.90
C ALA A 141 -15.97 5.50 3.42
N ALA A 142 -14.90 4.89 2.92
CA ALA A 142 -14.41 3.59 3.37
C ALA A 142 -13.94 3.63 4.85
N MET A 143 -13.23 4.69 5.25
CA MET A 143 -12.83 4.86 6.65
C MET A 143 -14.04 5.00 7.59
N ARG A 144 -15.07 5.75 7.18
CA ARG A 144 -16.32 5.86 7.93
C ARG A 144 -17.06 4.53 8.01
N GLN A 145 -17.10 3.78 6.92
CA GLN A 145 -17.70 2.46 6.91
C GLN A 145 -17.04 1.52 7.93
N LEU A 146 -15.71 1.44 7.98
CA LEU A 146 -14.98 0.64 8.99
C LEU A 146 -15.27 1.09 10.41
N ARG A 147 -15.39 2.41 10.65
CA ARG A 147 -15.76 2.94 11.96
C ARG A 147 -17.20 2.55 12.34
N ASP A 148 -18.14 2.69 11.43
CA ASP A 148 -19.57 2.56 11.70
C ASP A 148 -19.99 1.07 11.78
N ASP A 149 -19.45 0.22 10.92
CA ASP A 149 -19.80 -1.18 10.82
C ASP A 149 -18.98 -2.05 11.79
N GLU A 150 -17.67 -1.75 11.96
CA GLU A 150 -16.74 -2.60 12.73
C GLU A 150 -16.24 -1.94 14.02
N GLY A 151 -16.50 -0.66 14.22
CA GLY A 151 -15.95 0.10 15.34
C GLY A 151 -14.44 0.39 15.21
N TRP A 152 -13.86 0.26 14.03
CA TRP A 152 -12.43 0.42 13.81
C TRP A 152 -12.09 1.83 13.34
N LEU A 153 -11.24 2.51 14.11
CA LEU A 153 -10.62 3.75 13.69
C LEU A 153 -9.33 3.43 12.96
N VAL A 154 -9.34 3.58 11.63
CA VAL A 154 -8.23 3.25 10.75
C VAL A 154 -7.68 4.50 10.06
N GLU A 155 -6.40 4.49 9.69
CA GLU A 155 -5.80 5.55 8.88
C GLU A 155 -6.21 5.47 7.41
N GLY A 156 -5.91 6.54 6.65
CA GLY A 156 -6.30 6.64 5.25
C GLY A 156 -5.79 5.52 4.36
N ALA A 157 -4.60 4.96 4.62
CA ALA A 157 -4.06 3.85 3.85
C ALA A 157 -4.97 2.60 3.93
N ALA A 158 -5.47 2.26 5.10
CA ALA A 158 -6.46 1.18 5.24
C ALA A 158 -7.75 1.49 4.47
N GLY A 159 -8.21 2.76 4.54
CA GLY A 159 -9.34 3.24 3.75
C GLY A 159 -9.13 3.11 2.23
N VAL A 160 -7.91 3.30 1.73
CA VAL A 160 -7.57 3.13 0.30
C VAL A 160 -7.81 1.70 -0.17
N ALA A 161 -7.39 0.70 0.60
CA ALA A 161 -7.58 -0.70 0.23
C ALA A 161 -9.07 -1.08 0.18
N LEU A 162 -9.85 -0.70 1.20
CA LEU A 162 -11.29 -0.93 1.23
C LEU A 162 -12.02 -0.17 0.11
N ALA A 163 -11.69 1.11 -0.12
CA ALA A 163 -12.27 1.90 -1.21
C ALA A 163 -12.00 1.28 -2.58
N GLY A 164 -10.80 0.70 -2.77
CA GLY A 164 -10.43 -0.03 -3.98
C GLY A 164 -11.32 -1.25 -4.21
N TYR A 165 -11.60 -2.01 -3.16
CA TYR A 165 -12.54 -3.13 -3.23
C TYR A 165 -13.97 -2.67 -3.50
N VAL A 166 -14.50 -1.73 -2.72
CA VAL A 166 -15.88 -1.25 -2.86
C VAL A 166 -16.17 -0.72 -4.27
N LYS A 167 -15.19 -0.06 -4.89
CA LYS A 167 -15.32 0.47 -6.26
C LYS A 167 -15.61 -0.62 -7.31
N TYR A 168 -15.20 -1.86 -7.06
CA TYR A 168 -15.31 -2.98 -7.99
C TYR A 168 -15.88 -4.24 -7.34
N ALA A 169 -16.60 -4.10 -6.22
CA ALA A 169 -17.09 -5.23 -5.42
C ALA A 169 -17.93 -6.24 -6.23
N GLU A 170 -18.71 -5.76 -7.21
CA GLU A 170 -19.54 -6.62 -8.07
C GLU A 170 -18.69 -7.60 -8.92
N GLU A 171 -17.46 -7.21 -9.31
CA GLU A 171 -16.55 -8.08 -10.06
C GLU A 171 -16.01 -9.25 -9.22
N PHE A 172 -16.13 -9.15 -7.90
CA PHE A 172 -15.63 -10.12 -6.93
C PHE A 172 -16.75 -10.85 -6.18
N ALA A 173 -17.99 -10.81 -6.71
CA ALA A 173 -19.09 -11.57 -6.17
C ALA A 173 -18.72 -13.07 -6.13
N ASP A 174 -19.08 -13.76 -5.04
CA ASP A 174 -18.79 -15.18 -4.81
C ASP A 174 -17.27 -15.54 -4.75
N GLN A 175 -16.40 -14.56 -4.56
CA GLN A 175 -14.96 -14.77 -4.40
C GLN A 175 -14.52 -14.52 -2.95
N THR A 176 -13.47 -15.22 -2.54
CA THR A 176 -12.79 -14.97 -1.27
C THR A 176 -11.79 -13.82 -1.45
N VAL A 177 -12.15 -12.67 -0.90
CA VAL A 177 -11.35 -11.45 -1.00
C VAL A 177 -10.76 -11.08 0.34
N VAL A 178 -9.49 -10.71 0.34
CA VAL A 178 -8.81 -10.15 1.51
C VAL A 178 -8.54 -8.67 1.29
N ILE A 179 -8.88 -7.84 2.27
CA ILE A 179 -8.59 -6.41 2.30
C ILE A 179 -7.60 -6.17 3.43
N VAL A 180 -6.42 -5.65 3.10
CA VAL A 180 -5.38 -5.42 4.11
C VAL A 180 -5.63 -4.10 4.83
N ILE A 181 -5.98 -4.19 6.12
CA ILE A 181 -6.14 -3.04 7.02
C ILE A 181 -4.79 -2.76 7.67
N CYS A 182 -4.00 -1.89 7.03
CA CYS A 182 -2.56 -1.77 7.28
C CYS A 182 -2.17 -0.75 8.36
N GLY A 183 -3.12 -0.04 8.98
CA GLY A 183 -2.75 0.92 10.03
C GLY A 183 -3.91 1.66 10.66
N GLY A 184 -3.63 2.24 11.84
CA GLY A 184 -4.60 3.01 12.65
C GLY A 184 -4.01 4.30 13.25
N ASN A 185 -2.89 4.79 12.72
CA ASN A 185 -2.25 6.02 13.21
C ASN A 185 -2.86 7.25 12.53
N LEU A 186 -3.92 7.78 13.12
CA LEU A 186 -4.68 8.92 12.62
C LEU A 186 -4.08 10.26 13.04
N SER A 187 -3.81 11.14 12.08
CA SER A 187 -3.52 12.54 12.41
C SER A 187 -4.78 13.23 12.97
N PRO A 188 -4.62 14.26 13.84
CA PRO A 188 -5.76 15.02 14.36
C PRO A 188 -6.61 15.66 13.25
N GLY A 189 -5.99 15.95 12.09
CA GLY A 189 -6.68 16.49 10.92
C GLY A 189 -7.63 15.49 10.27
N VAL A 190 -7.17 14.26 10.12
CA VAL A 190 -7.97 13.15 9.57
C VAL A 190 -9.06 12.73 10.55
N LEU A 191 -8.74 12.65 11.85
CA LEU A 191 -9.72 12.28 12.87
C LEU A 191 -10.93 13.23 12.90
N ARG A 192 -10.71 14.55 12.75
CA ARG A 192 -11.81 15.53 12.65
C ARG A 192 -12.72 15.33 11.45
N GLN A 193 -12.20 14.80 10.35
CA GLN A 193 -12.99 14.52 9.15
C GLN A 193 -13.84 13.25 9.27
N LEU A 194 -13.49 12.38 10.22
CA LEU A 194 -14.27 11.17 10.53
C LEU A 194 -15.46 11.44 11.44
N GLN A 195 -15.42 12.52 12.19
CA GLN A 195 -16.55 12.93 13.05
C GLN A 195 -17.71 13.44 12.20
#